data_a0561f3c30fd53a34b829d69e95f9e67
#
_entry.id   a0561f3c30fd53a34b829d69e95f9e67
#
_cell.length_a   1.000
_cell.length_b   1.000
_cell.length_c   1.000
_cell.angle_alpha   90.00
_cell.angle_beta   90.00
_cell.angle_gamma   90.00
#
_symmetry.space_group_name_H-M   'P 1'
#
loop_
_entity.id
_entity.type
_entity.pdbx_description
1 polymer ?
#
loop_
_entity_poly.entity_id
_entity_poly.type
_entity_poly.pdbx_seq_one_letter_code
_entity_poly.pdbx_strand_id
1 'polypeptide(L)'
;ERGEEFCNSVAYLCHLTYKGAHWRYGETLNEEQAERIEFELKTICKMGFPDYFLIVQDFIAAARSEGISVGPGRGSAAGSAVAYCLKITNLDPIKYDLLFERFLNPDRINMPDVDIDFDDDGRYRVFQYIEEKYGKEQISHVITYGTMAAKSAIKDVARVSDMSIDDSNRLTKMVPDKPFEAT
;
A
#
# COMPACT_ATOMS: atom_id res chain seq x y z
N GLU A 1 -1.38 8.61 23.14
CA GLU A 1 -2.42 9.13 24.03
C GLU A 1 -2.61 8.11 25.15
N ARG A 2 -1.98 8.41 26.28
CA ARG A 2 -1.98 7.54 27.46
C ARG A 2 -3.22 7.87 28.28
N GLY A 3 -4.23 7.01 28.25
CA GLY A 3 -5.39 7.14 29.14
C GLY A 3 -6.71 6.54 28.68
N GLU A 4 -6.86 6.17 27.40
CA GLU A 4 -8.04 5.46 26.94
C GLU A 4 -7.72 3.97 26.79
N GLU A 5 -8.33 3.13 27.62
CA GLU A 5 -8.23 1.67 27.51
C GLU A 5 -9.31 1.18 26.53
N PHE A 6 -8.88 0.55 25.43
CA PHE A 6 -9.77 -0.10 24.47
C PHE A 6 -9.86 -1.59 24.77
N CYS A 7 -11.05 -2.13 24.76
CA CYS A 7 -11.29 -3.54 25.08
C CYS A 7 -10.75 -4.50 23.99
N ASN A 8 -10.55 -4.04 22.77
CA ASN A 8 -9.99 -4.82 21.66
C ASN A 8 -9.58 -3.94 20.47
N SER A 9 -8.90 -4.54 19.49
CA SER A 9 -8.45 -3.86 18.26
C SER A 9 -9.57 -3.26 17.42
N VAL A 10 -10.76 -3.86 17.42
CA VAL A 10 -11.93 -3.33 16.70
C VAL A 10 -12.35 -1.97 17.28
N ALA A 11 -12.48 -1.88 18.61
CA ALA A 11 -12.84 -0.62 19.27
C ALA A 11 -11.78 0.46 19.01
N TYR A 12 -10.51 0.10 19.05
CA TYR A 12 -9.42 1.01 18.78
C TYR A 12 -9.37 1.48 17.33
N LEU A 13 -9.59 0.57 16.37
CA LEU A 13 -9.71 0.92 14.96
C LEU A 13 -10.84 1.92 14.71
N CYS A 14 -12.04 1.64 15.27
CA CYS A 14 -13.19 2.54 15.16
C CYS A 14 -12.86 3.93 15.74
N HIS A 15 -12.28 3.98 16.95
CA HIS A 15 -11.90 5.23 17.58
C HIS A 15 -10.94 6.06 16.68
N LEU A 16 -9.85 5.46 16.22
CA LEU A 16 -8.89 6.13 15.35
C LEU A 16 -9.50 6.57 14.02
N THR A 17 -10.37 5.75 13.44
CA THR A 17 -11.04 6.08 12.19
C THR A 17 -11.94 7.29 12.33
N TYR A 18 -12.82 7.35 13.35
CA TYR A 18 -13.69 8.50 13.56
C TYR A 18 -12.91 9.75 13.97
N LYS A 19 -11.88 9.63 14.80
CA LYS A 19 -10.97 10.73 15.11
C LYS A 19 -10.30 11.29 13.83
N GLY A 20 -9.85 10.41 12.96
CA GLY A 20 -9.29 10.79 11.66
C GLY A 20 -10.32 11.36 10.70
N ALA A 21 -11.55 10.83 10.70
CA ALA A 21 -12.66 11.35 9.88
C ALA A 21 -12.98 12.80 10.24
N HIS A 22 -13.09 13.11 11.53
CA HIS A 22 -13.28 14.50 11.98
C HIS A 22 -12.11 15.42 11.61
N TRP A 23 -10.90 14.90 11.61
CA TRP A 23 -9.74 15.68 11.16
C TRP A 23 -9.74 15.94 9.64
N ARG A 24 -10.22 14.97 8.82
CA ARG A 24 -10.26 15.05 7.35
C ARG A 24 -11.44 15.85 6.82
N TYR A 25 -12.62 15.63 7.39
CA TYR A 25 -13.91 16.11 6.88
C TYR A 25 -14.52 17.22 7.74
N GLY A 26 -14.02 17.43 8.97
CA GLY A 26 -14.55 18.40 9.92
C GLY A 26 -15.40 17.76 11.02
N GLU A 27 -15.92 18.61 11.93
CA GLU A 27 -16.62 18.14 13.12
C GLU A 27 -17.92 17.34 12.81
N THR A 28 -18.56 17.65 11.68
CA THR A 28 -19.81 16.99 11.29
C THR A 28 -19.60 16.26 9.96
N LEU A 29 -19.75 14.94 9.97
CA LEU A 29 -19.73 14.13 8.77
C LEU A 29 -21.10 14.24 8.08
N ASN A 30 -21.09 14.32 6.74
CA ASN A 30 -22.32 14.18 5.98
C ASN A 30 -22.76 12.70 5.92
N GLU A 31 -23.97 12.46 5.43
CA GLU A 31 -24.57 11.11 5.38
C GLU A 31 -23.72 10.14 4.56
N GLU A 32 -23.28 10.55 3.38
CA GLU A 32 -22.42 9.73 2.49
C GLU A 32 -21.11 9.31 3.16
N GLN A 33 -20.42 10.25 3.84
CA GLN A 33 -19.19 9.98 4.57
C GLN A 33 -19.40 9.00 5.73
N ALA A 34 -20.46 9.22 6.50
CA ALA A 34 -20.80 8.38 7.65
C ALA A 34 -21.16 6.94 7.22
N GLU A 35 -22.02 6.79 6.22
CA GLU A 35 -22.42 5.50 5.68
C GLU A 35 -21.23 4.74 5.08
N ARG A 36 -20.38 5.43 4.32
CA ARG A 36 -19.19 4.84 3.72
C ARG A 36 -18.21 4.33 4.78
N ILE A 37 -17.89 5.11 5.79
CA ILE A 37 -17.00 4.72 6.88
C ILE A 37 -17.59 3.54 7.67
N GLU A 38 -18.87 3.57 7.98
CA GLU A 38 -19.54 2.49 8.71
C GLU A 38 -19.55 1.18 7.91
N PHE A 39 -19.83 1.24 6.61
CA PHE A 39 -19.78 0.09 5.71
C PHE A 39 -18.39 -0.53 5.65
N GLU A 40 -17.36 0.29 5.47
CA GLU A 40 -15.98 -0.18 5.41
C GLU A 40 -15.51 -0.80 6.73
N LEU A 41 -15.77 -0.15 7.88
CA LEU A 41 -15.44 -0.68 9.20
C LEU A 41 -16.11 -2.03 9.45
N LYS A 42 -17.40 -2.18 9.13
CA LYS A 42 -18.13 -3.45 9.25
C LYS A 42 -17.47 -4.54 8.39
N THR A 43 -17.09 -4.21 7.17
CA THR A 43 -16.44 -5.15 6.25
C THR A 43 -15.05 -5.55 6.74
N ILE A 44 -14.21 -4.59 7.14
CA ILE A 44 -12.87 -4.83 7.68
C ILE A 44 -12.94 -5.74 8.92
N CYS A 45 -13.87 -5.44 9.85
CA CYS A 45 -14.04 -6.23 11.06
C CYS A 45 -14.56 -7.64 10.76
N LYS A 46 -15.54 -7.78 9.87
CA LYS A 46 -16.10 -9.08 9.46
C LYS A 46 -15.04 -9.97 8.80
N MET A 47 -14.16 -9.40 8.02
CA MET A 47 -13.07 -10.10 7.34
C MET A 47 -11.86 -10.40 8.24
N GLY A 48 -11.82 -9.87 9.48
CA GLY A 48 -10.76 -10.14 10.46
C GLY A 48 -9.47 -9.33 10.28
N PHE A 49 -9.54 -8.16 9.64
CA PHE A 49 -8.38 -7.31 9.35
C PHE A 49 -8.20 -6.04 10.21
N PRO A 50 -8.84 -5.86 11.39
CA PRO A 50 -8.61 -4.67 12.21
C PRO A 50 -7.13 -4.48 12.58
N ASP A 51 -6.46 -5.55 13.00
CA ASP A 51 -5.05 -5.52 13.41
C ASP A 51 -4.13 -5.14 12.24
N TYR A 52 -4.43 -5.60 11.05
CA TYR A 52 -3.67 -5.25 9.86
C TYR A 52 -3.68 -3.74 9.59
N PHE A 53 -4.88 -3.12 9.63
CA PHE A 53 -4.99 -1.67 9.46
C PHE A 53 -4.28 -0.89 10.56
N LEU A 54 -4.35 -1.36 11.81
CA LEU A 54 -3.68 -0.74 12.95
C LEU A 54 -2.16 -0.81 12.82
N ILE A 55 -1.61 -1.95 12.42
CA ILE A 55 -0.17 -2.13 12.17
C ILE A 55 0.32 -1.21 11.06
N VAL A 56 -0.42 -1.14 9.94
CA VAL A 56 -0.06 -0.28 8.81
C VAL A 56 -0.10 1.20 9.22
N GLN A 57 -1.15 1.61 9.94
CA GLN A 57 -1.27 2.98 10.45
C GLN A 57 -0.12 3.32 11.41
N ASP A 58 0.26 2.39 12.28
CA ASP A 58 1.27 2.58 13.31
C ASP A 58 2.66 2.88 12.70
N PHE A 59 3.15 2.03 11.80
CA PHE A 59 4.49 2.27 11.24
C PHE A 59 4.53 3.46 10.28
N ILE A 60 3.42 3.81 9.60
CA ILE A 60 3.32 5.04 8.82
C ILE A 60 3.37 6.27 9.75
N ALA A 61 2.68 6.22 10.89
CA ALA A 61 2.72 7.30 11.87
C ALA A 61 4.13 7.45 12.47
N ALA A 62 4.79 6.33 12.79
CA ALA A 62 6.17 6.31 13.27
C ALA A 62 7.13 6.93 12.22
N ALA A 63 7.05 6.51 10.97
CA ALA A 63 7.85 7.07 9.88
C ALA A 63 7.71 8.59 9.79
N ARG A 64 6.48 9.09 9.80
CA ARG A 64 6.21 10.54 9.77
C ARG A 64 6.73 11.28 10.99
N SER A 65 6.65 10.67 12.18
CA SER A 65 7.17 11.27 13.42
C SER A 65 8.68 11.41 13.42
N GLU A 66 9.38 10.55 12.67
CA GLU A 66 10.82 10.61 12.44
C GLU A 66 11.23 11.49 11.26
N GLY A 67 10.29 12.19 10.64
CA GLY A 67 10.54 13.07 9.48
C GLY A 67 10.78 12.31 8.17
N ILE A 68 10.44 11.02 8.11
CA ILE A 68 10.54 10.21 6.88
C ILE A 68 9.35 10.53 5.99
N SER A 69 9.62 10.88 4.73
CA SER A 69 8.57 11.15 3.75
C SER A 69 7.83 9.88 3.38
N VAL A 70 6.50 9.96 3.43
CA VAL A 70 5.60 8.85 3.08
C VAL A 70 4.73 9.30 1.92
N GLY A 71 4.69 8.48 0.88
CA GLY A 71 3.87 8.72 -0.32
C GLY A 71 2.37 8.84 -0.01
N PRO A 72 1.58 9.40 -0.93
CA PRO A 72 0.13 9.63 -0.74
C PRO A 72 -0.70 8.34 -0.71
N GLY A 73 -0.09 7.20 -0.96
CA GLY A 73 -0.74 5.92 -1.18
C GLY A 73 -1.00 5.67 -2.66
N ARG A 74 -0.99 4.41 -3.05
CA ARG A 74 -1.23 3.93 -4.41
C ARG A 74 -1.96 2.59 -4.39
N GLY A 75 -2.24 2.04 -5.56
CA GLY A 75 -2.91 0.75 -5.67
C GLY A 75 -4.37 0.79 -5.19
N SER A 76 -4.88 -0.34 -4.74
CA SER A 76 -6.28 -0.52 -4.35
C SER A 76 -6.63 0.15 -3.02
N ALA A 77 -5.66 0.30 -2.11
CA ALA A 77 -5.86 0.91 -0.79
C ALA A 77 -6.36 2.36 -0.86
N ALA A 78 -6.08 3.07 -1.97
CA ALA A 78 -6.61 4.41 -2.23
C ALA A 78 -8.15 4.46 -2.29
N GLY A 79 -8.83 3.32 -2.50
CA GLY A 79 -10.29 3.22 -2.50
C GLY A 79 -10.91 3.14 -1.10
N SER A 80 -10.13 3.12 -0.01
CA SER A 80 -10.65 2.99 1.35
C SER A 80 -10.74 4.34 2.08
N ALA A 81 -11.96 4.71 2.53
CA ALA A 81 -12.19 5.86 3.39
C ALA A 81 -11.61 5.65 4.79
N VAL A 82 -11.60 4.42 5.31
CA VAL A 82 -10.95 4.08 6.57
C VAL A 82 -9.44 4.30 6.46
N ALA A 83 -8.78 3.83 5.38
CA ALA A 83 -7.36 4.09 5.16
C ALA A 83 -7.03 5.59 5.04
N TYR A 84 -7.92 6.37 4.41
CA TYR A 84 -7.81 7.82 4.33
C TYR A 84 -7.94 8.50 5.70
N CYS A 85 -8.92 8.11 6.51
CA CYS A 85 -9.11 8.62 7.87
C CYS A 85 -7.92 8.25 8.78
N LEU A 86 -7.39 7.05 8.67
CA LEU A 86 -6.19 6.59 9.40
C LEU A 86 -4.88 7.23 8.92
N LYS A 87 -4.92 8.10 7.91
CA LYS A 87 -3.74 8.71 7.28
C LYS A 87 -2.79 7.70 6.63
N ILE A 88 -3.28 6.51 6.31
CA ILE A 88 -2.55 5.54 5.50
C ILE A 88 -2.41 6.07 4.08
N THR A 89 -3.52 6.61 3.53
CA THR A 89 -3.54 7.29 2.23
C THR A 89 -3.86 8.78 2.38
N ASN A 90 -3.53 9.58 1.36
CA ASN A 90 -3.84 11.00 1.28
C ASN A 90 -4.81 11.34 0.14
N LEU A 91 -5.39 10.33 -0.49
CA LEU A 91 -6.40 10.46 -1.53
C LEU A 91 -7.78 10.20 -0.95
N ASP A 92 -8.69 11.16 -1.08
CA ASP A 92 -10.07 11.03 -0.60
C ASP A 92 -10.89 10.16 -1.58
N PRO A 93 -11.26 8.92 -1.20
CA PRO A 93 -11.96 8.02 -2.10
C PRO A 93 -13.39 8.44 -2.41
N ILE A 94 -14.04 9.19 -1.51
CA ILE A 94 -15.41 9.70 -1.72
C ILE A 94 -15.38 10.78 -2.78
N LYS A 95 -14.47 11.75 -2.64
CA LYS A 95 -14.31 12.85 -3.61
C LYS A 95 -14.01 12.37 -5.04
N TYR A 96 -13.30 11.26 -5.19
CA TYR A 96 -12.89 10.72 -6.50
C TYR A 96 -13.70 9.49 -6.92
N ASP A 97 -14.80 9.18 -6.22
CA ASP A 97 -15.68 8.04 -6.51
C ASP A 97 -14.92 6.71 -6.67
N LEU A 98 -14.01 6.44 -5.72
CA LEU A 98 -13.21 5.22 -5.74
C LEU A 98 -13.93 4.09 -5.01
N LEU A 99 -13.93 2.91 -5.60
CA LEU A 99 -14.63 1.74 -5.08
C LEU A 99 -13.78 1.00 -4.03
N PHE A 100 -14.36 0.82 -2.83
CA PHE A 100 -13.75 0.06 -1.74
C PHE A 100 -13.61 -1.44 -2.08
N GLU A 101 -14.55 -1.97 -2.84
CA GLU A 101 -14.60 -3.38 -3.24
C GLU A 101 -13.40 -3.80 -4.12
N ARG A 102 -12.69 -2.86 -4.69
CA ARG A 102 -11.41 -3.13 -5.38
C ARG A 102 -10.27 -3.41 -4.40
N PHE A 103 -10.38 -2.91 -3.18
CA PHE A 103 -9.40 -3.12 -2.11
C PHE A 103 -9.78 -4.32 -1.24
N LEU A 104 -11.00 -4.33 -0.70
CA LEU A 104 -11.55 -5.43 0.09
C LEU A 104 -12.92 -5.83 -0.43
N ASN A 105 -13.05 -7.10 -0.81
CA ASN A 105 -14.30 -7.66 -1.28
C ASN A 105 -14.63 -8.92 -0.46
N PRO A 106 -15.75 -8.96 0.28
CA PRO A 106 -16.16 -10.12 1.06
C PRO A 106 -16.33 -11.41 0.25
N ASP A 107 -16.60 -11.28 -1.07
CA ASP A 107 -16.76 -12.42 -1.98
C ASP A 107 -15.42 -12.96 -2.49
N ARG A 108 -14.32 -12.25 -2.24
CA ARG A 108 -12.97 -12.68 -2.56
C ARG A 108 -12.14 -12.70 -1.29
N ILE A 109 -11.84 -13.90 -0.78
CA ILE A 109 -11.01 -14.10 0.42
C ILE A 109 -9.54 -13.85 0.05
N ASN A 110 -9.18 -12.61 -0.25
CA ASN A 110 -7.81 -12.21 -0.43
C ASN A 110 -7.40 -11.29 0.73
N MET A 111 -6.17 -11.47 1.19
CA MET A 111 -5.57 -10.55 2.16
C MET A 111 -5.42 -9.16 1.52
N PRO A 112 -5.76 -8.07 2.23
CA PRO A 112 -5.54 -6.72 1.71
C PRO A 112 -4.06 -6.47 1.50
N ASP A 113 -3.74 -5.78 0.41
CA ASP A 113 -2.38 -5.37 0.07
C ASP A 113 -2.31 -3.85 0.03
N VAL A 114 -1.46 -3.27 0.88
CA VAL A 114 -1.26 -1.82 0.95
C VAL A 114 0.13 -1.48 0.45
N ASP A 115 0.17 -0.85 -0.72
CA ASP A 115 1.39 -0.33 -1.31
C ASP A 115 1.79 1.01 -0.68
N ILE A 116 2.96 1.08 -0.03
CA ILE A 116 3.45 2.27 0.66
C ILE A 116 4.84 2.62 0.13
N ASP A 117 4.98 3.88 -0.28
CA ASP A 117 6.26 4.41 -0.72
C ASP A 117 6.89 5.23 0.41
N PHE A 118 8.13 4.92 0.77
CA PHE A 118 8.95 5.70 1.69
C PHE A 118 10.12 6.31 0.92
N ASP A 119 10.67 7.42 1.43
CA ASP A 119 11.92 7.92 0.90
C ASP A 119 13.03 6.87 1.10
N ASP A 120 13.99 6.84 0.16
CA ASP A 120 15.02 5.80 0.10
C ASP A 120 15.96 5.85 1.32
N ASP A 121 16.29 7.04 1.78
CA ASP A 121 17.17 7.24 2.93
C ASP A 121 16.51 6.85 4.25
N GLY A 122 15.20 7.08 4.37
CA GLY A 122 14.42 6.81 5.58
C GLY A 122 13.91 5.37 5.70
N ARG A 123 13.78 4.66 4.60
CA ARG A 123 13.14 3.34 4.53
C ARG A 123 13.76 2.32 5.50
N TYR A 124 15.06 2.32 5.67
CA TYR A 124 15.76 1.41 6.59
C TYR A 124 15.31 1.60 8.05
N ARG A 125 15.09 2.84 8.49
CA ARG A 125 14.64 3.15 9.85
C ARG A 125 13.21 2.65 10.10
N VAL A 126 12.35 2.68 9.08
CA VAL A 126 11.00 2.10 9.17
C VAL A 126 11.07 0.61 9.43
N PHE A 127 11.93 -0.13 8.71
CA PHE A 127 12.14 -1.55 8.96
C PHE A 127 12.66 -1.81 10.37
N GLN A 128 13.64 -1.05 10.86
CA GLN A 128 14.13 -1.16 12.21
C GLN A 128 12.99 -0.97 13.25
N TYR A 129 12.19 0.06 13.10
CA TYR A 129 11.04 0.30 13.98
C TYR A 129 10.08 -0.90 14.02
N ILE A 130 9.76 -1.47 12.85
CA ILE A 130 8.84 -2.60 12.76
C ILE A 130 9.46 -3.84 13.42
N GLU A 131 10.75 -4.12 13.18
CA GLU A 131 11.48 -5.23 13.80
C GLU A 131 11.55 -5.09 15.33
N GLU A 132 11.83 -3.91 15.84
CA GLU A 132 11.89 -3.63 17.28
C GLU A 132 10.54 -3.77 17.96
N LYS A 133 9.47 -3.30 17.31
CA LYS A 133 8.13 -3.29 17.90
C LYS A 133 7.41 -4.63 17.79
N TYR A 134 7.48 -5.28 16.65
CA TYR A 134 6.71 -6.49 16.36
C TYR A 134 7.55 -7.78 16.42
N GLY A 135 8.87 -7.67 16.43
CA GLY A 135 9.81 -8.79 16.51
C GLY A 135 10.30 -9.24 15.13
N LYS A 136 11.59 -9.62 15.06
CA LYS A 136 12.25 -10.05 13.82
C LYS A 136 11.63 -11.29 13.18
N GLU A 137 11.11 -12.19 13.99
CA GLU A 137 10.47 -13.44 13.54
C GLU A 137 9.09 -13.23 12.91
N GLN A 138 8.52 -12.02 13.06
CA GLN A 138 7.20 -11.66 12.50
C GLN A 138 7.30 -10.90 11.18
N ILE A 139 8.52 -10.62 10.70
CA ILE A 139 8.77 -9.82 9.51
C ILE A 139 9.61 -10.61 8.53
N SER A 140 9.27 -10.53 7.27
CA SER A 140 10.00 -11.20 6.20
C SER A 140 10.12 -10.31 4.97
N HIS A 141 11.30 -10.32 4.36
CA HIS A 141 11.50 -9.75 3.04
C HIS A 141 11.17 -10.78 1.98
N VAL A 142 10.29 -10.40 1.05
CA VAL A 142 10.00 -11.23 -0.11
C VAL A 142 11.06 -10.99 -1.18
N ILE A 143 11.77 -12.05 -1.57
CA ILE A 143 12.73 -12.00 -2.67
C ILE A 143 11.96 -12.11 -3.99
N THR A 144 12.16 -11.14 -4.88
CA THR A 144 11.61 -11.19 -6.23
C THR A 144 12.69 -11.59 -7.20
N TYR A 145 12.47 -12.68 -7.93
CA TYR A 145 13.36 -13.12 -9.00
C TYR A 145 12.91 -12.46 -10.30
N GLY A 146 13.83 -11.71 -10.91
CA GLY A 146 13.64 -11.19 -12.25
C GLY A 146 14.46 -11.99 -13.27
N THR A 147 13.87 -12.32 -14.40
CA THR A 147 14.59 -12.88 -15.54
C THR A 147 14.72 -11.82 -16.63
N MET A 148 15.89 -11.73 -17.23
CA MET A 148 16.10 -10.86 -18.39
C MET A 148 15.48 -11.49 -19.62
N ALA A 149 14.42 -10.89 -20.17
CA ALA A 149 13.88 -11.29 -21.45
C ALA A 149 14.87 -10.94 -22.58
N ALA A 150 14.81 -11.65 -23.70
CA ALA A 150 15.77 -11.53 -24.81
C ALA A 150 16.00 -10.07 -25.27
N LYS A 151 14.93 -9.28 -25.44
CA LYS A 151 15.04 -7.86 -25.84
C LYS A 151 15.73 -7.00 -24.80
N SER A 152 15.46 -7.25 -23.51
CA SER A 152 16.11 -6.52 -22.39
C SER A 152 17.60 -6.92 -22.32
N ALA A 153 17.92 -8.21 -22.41
CA ALA A 153 19.29 -8.70 -22.40
C ALA A 153 20.14 -8.06 -23.51
N ILE A 154 19.60 -7.99 -24.74
CA ILE A 154 20.29 -7.33 -25.87
C ILE A 154 20.55 -5.85 -25.56
N LYS A 155 19.57 -5.13 -25.00
CA LYS A 155 19.75 -3.71 -24.66
C LYS A 155 20.79 -3.49 -23.57
N ASP A 156 20.79 -4.34 -22.55
CA ASP A 156 21.74 -4.19 -21.44
C ASP A 156 23.17 -4.55 -21.88
N VAL A 157 23.34 -5.61 -22.67
CA VAL A 157 24.66 -5.95 -23.27
C VAL A 157 25.10 -4.83 -24.22
N ALA A 158 24.23 -4.32 -25.07
CA ALA A 158 24.56 -3.21 -25.98
C ALA A 158 25.05 -1.98 -25.21
N ARG A 159 24.43 -1.66 -24.08
CA ARG A 159 24.79 -0.52 -23.21
C ARG A 159 26.22 -0.68 -22.66
N VAL A 160 26.58 -1.85 -22.12
CA VAL A 160 27.90 -2.08 -21.55
C VAL A 160 28.99 -2.32 -22.62
N SER A 161 28.57 -2.54 -23.87
CA SER A 161 29.48 -2.69 -25.02
C SER A 161 29.59 -1.40 -25.83
N ASP A 162 29.13 -0.27 -25.33
CA ASP A 162 29.15 1.05 -25.98
C ASP A 162 28.53 1.07 -27.40
N MET A 163 27.58 0.17 -27.64
CA MET A 163 26.79 0.15 -28.88
C MET A 163 25.79 1.31 -28.94
N SER A 164 25.60 1.86 -30.15
CA SER A 164 24.60 2.94 -30.33
C SER A 164 23.19 2.48 -29.96
N ILE A 165 22.38 3.42 -29.46
CA ILE A 165 20.97 3.17 -29.13
C ILE A 165 20.19 2.70 -30.36
N ASP A 166 20.49 3.28 -31.54
CA ASP A 166 19.85 2.95 -32.81
C ASP A 166 20.13 1.51 -33.24
N ASP A 167 21.37 1.06 -33.13
CA ASP A 167 21.76 -0.32 -33.46
C ASP A 167 21.13 -1.31 -32.47
N SER A 168 21.16 -0.98 -31.18
CA SER A 168 20.48 -1.78 -30.14
C SER A 168 18.98 -1.92 -30.40
N ASN A 169 18.32 -0.83 -30.77
CA ASN A 169 16.90 -0.83 -31.14
C ASN A 169 16.64 -1.63 -32.41
N ARG A 170 17.54 -1.56 -33.40
CA ARG A 170 17.44 -2.35 -34.65
C ARG A 170 17.53 -3.85 -34.34
N LEU A 171 18.50 -4.26 -33.54
CA LEU A 171 18.63 -5.66 -33.11
C LEU A 171 17.43 -6.18 -32.35
N THR A 172 16.90 -5.39 -31.40
CA THR A 172 15.74 -5.81 -30.60
C THR A 172 14.46 -5.93 -31.41
N LYS A 173 14.31 -5.16 -32.52
CA LYS A 173 13.17 -5.31 -33.45
C LYS A 173 13.21 -6.62 -34.24
N MET A 174 14.37 -7.24 -34.39
CA MET A 174 14.51 -8.54 -35.07
C MET A 174 14.09 -9.72 -34.18
N VAL A 175 13.98 -9.50 -32.85
CA VAL A 175 13.54 -10.54 -31.91
C VAL A 175 12.00 -10.60 -31.90
N PRO A 176 11.39 -11.75 -32.21
CA PRO A 176 9.93 -11.89 -32.23
C PRO A 176 9.33 -11.70 -30.84
N ASP A 177 8.11 -11.17 -30.77
CA ASP A 177 7.41 -10.90 -29.51
C ASP A 177 6.84 -12.17 -28.84
N LYS A 178 6.66 -13.23 -29.62
CA LYS A 178 6.22 -14.54 -29.12
C LYS A 178 7.36 -15.55 -29.27
N PRO A 179 7.57 -16.42 -28.27
CA PRO A 179 8.48 -17.54 -28.46
C PRO A 179 7.95 -18.42 -29.59
N PHE A 180 8.87 -18.97 -30.39
CA PHE A 180 8.51 -20.00 -31.36
C PHE A 180 7.84 -21.14 -30.61
N GLU A 181 6.57 -21.40 -30.92
CA GLU A 181 5.97 -22.67 -30.54
C GLU A 181 6.72 -23.74 -31.34
N ALA A 182 7.45 -24.60 -30.62
CA ALA A 182 8.02 -25.80 -31.25
C ALA A 182 6.84 -26.68 -31.71
N THR A 183 6.63 -26.73 -33.03
CA THR A 183 5.72 -27.70 -33.67
C THR A 183 6.29 -29.10 -33.56
#